data_aa47906d3669b7657bca123d81eaf69d
#
_entry.id   aa47906d3669b7657bca123d81eaf69d
#
_cell.length_a   1.000
_cell.length_b   1.000
_cell.length_c   1.000
_cell.angle_alpha   90.00
_cell.angle_beta   90.00
_cell.angle_gamma   90.00
#
_symmetry.space_group_name_H-M   'P 1'
#
loop_
_entity.id
_entity.type
_entity.pdbx_description
1 polymer ?
#
loop_
_entity_poly.entity_id
_entity_poly.type
_entity_poly.pdbx_seq_one_letter_code
_entity_poly.pdbx_strand_id
1 'polypeptide(L)'
;MDMTTTLAPPRTQPPALEDCAVVELRDYTLHPGRRDELIALFEREFIEAQEAAGMRVIAQFRDLDRPDHFVWLRGFADMDSRREALEGFYGGAHWAAHRDAANATVVDSDDVRLLRPARPAWALATPMVPRAHRDADPDILPGASFVLTLCALQVAPYQAFRRWFEREALPLLRDAGAMPIAVFETEAALNDYPRLPVRTDEQVFAWLARLPNAAAWAQAEARLKASPAWRDEVWPRLQSPATRAPITLRLQPTARSLLR
;
A
#
# COMPACT_ATOMS: atom_id res chain seq x y z
N MET A 1 -11.20 -41.25 -16.43
CA MET A 1 -10.38 -40.71 -15.31
C MET A 1 -10.91 -39.32 -15.02
N ASP A 2 -11.81 -39.25 -14.06
CA ASP A 2 -12.42 -37.97 -13.64
C ASP A 2 -11.48 -37.24 -12.72
N MET A 3 -10.88 -36.16 -13.23
CA MET A 3 -10.10 -35.24 -12.39
C MET A 3 -11.08 -34.28 -11.71
N THR A 4 -11.64 -34.72 -10.58
CA THR A 4 -12.40 -33.84 -9.70
C THR A 4 -11.42 -32.84 -9.09
N THR A 5 -11.35 -31.65 -9.67
CA THR A 5 -10.63 -30.51 -9.08
C THR A 5 -11.37 -30.14 -7.79
N THR A 6 -10.87 -30.59 -6.66
CA THR A 6 -11.36 -30.17 -5.34
C THR A 6 -11.00 -28.70 -5.17
N LEU A 7 -11.96 -27.81 -5.36
CA LEU A 7 -11.82 -26.41 -4.95
C LEU A 7 -11.53 -26.40 -3.44
N ALA A 8 -10.41 -25.77 -3.06
CA ALA A 8 -10.12 -25.53 -1.67
C ALA A 8 -11.24 -24.65 -1.06
N PRO A 9 -11.65 -24.90 0.20
CA PRO A 9 -12.67 -24.09 0.84
C PRO A 9 -12.23 -22.63 0.89
N PRO A 10 -13.16 -21.65 0.79
CA PRO A 10 -12.84 -20.25 0.84
C PRO A 10 -12.07 -19.92 2.13
N ARG A 11 -10.96 -19.19 2.00
CA ARG A 11 -10.16 -18.76 3.14
C ARG A 11 -10.93 -17.69 3.91
N THR A 12 -11.43 -18.03 5.07
CA THR A 12 -12.19 -17.11 5.94
C THR A 12 -11.29 -16.25 6.85
N GLN A 13 -9.98 -16.42 6.78
CA GLN A 13 -9.03 -15.64 7.57
C GLN A 13 -8.07 -14.86 6.66
N PRO A 14 -7.79 -13.59 6.98
CA PRO A 14 -6.84 -12.79 6.23
C PRO A 14 -5.43 -13.38 6.33
N PRO A 15 -4.60 -13.32 5.27
CA PRO A 15 -3.22 -13.78 5.32
C PRO A 15 -2.39 -12.97 6.33
N ALA A 16 -1.28 -13.53 6.83
CA ALA A 16 -0.25 -12.75 7.49
C ALA A 16 0.36 -11.73 6.49
N LEU A 17 1.02 -10.66 6.97
CA LEU A 17 1.54 -9.65 6.04
C LEU A 17 2.59 -10.22 5.09
N GLU A 18 3.46 -11.07 5.59
CA GLU A 18 4.49 -11.78 4.83
C GLU A 18 3.95 -12.73 3.77
N ASP A 19 2.70 -13.18 3.93
CA ASP A 19 1.99 -14.09 3.02
C ASP A 19 1.12 -13.34 2.00
N CYS A 20 1.08 -12.00 2.05
CA CYS A 20 0.38 -11.20 1.05
C CYS A 20 1.18 -11.17 -0.26
N ALA A 21 0.88 -12.10 -1.18
CA ALA A 21 1.51 -12.09 -2.50
C ALA A 21 0.96 -11.00 -3.41
N VAL A 22 -0.27 -10.53 -3.17
CA VAL A 22 -0.91 -9.42 -3.90
C VAL A 22 -1.25 -8.31 -2.91
N VAL A 23 -0.91 -7.07 -3.25
CA VAL A 23 -1.19 -5.88 -2.45
C VAL A 23 -1.85 -4.83 -3.33
N GLU A 24 -2.99 -4.30 -2.91
CA GLU A 24 -3.55 -3.10 -3.51
C GLU A 24 -3.08 -1.86 -2.76
N LEU A 25 -2.43 -0.96 -3.48
CA LEU A 25 -2.21 0.42 -3.06
C LEU A 25 -3.34 1.27 -3.64
N ARG A 26 -4.07 1.96 -2.78
CA ARG A 26 -5.23 2.77 -3.13
C ARG A 26 -5.02 4.20 -2.64
N ASP A 27 -5.09 5.16 -3.56
CA ASP A 27 -4.98 6.60 -3.27
C ASP A 27 -6.32 7.28 -3.63
N TYR A 28 -7.13 7.55 -2.62
CA TYR A 28 -8.45 8.15 -2.81
C TYR A 28 -8.37 9.66 -2.74
N THR A 29 -8.97 10.32 -3.72
CA THR A 29 -9.27 11.76 -3.67
C THR A 29 -10.65 11.95 -3.06
N LEU A 30 -10.74 12.77 -2.04
CA LEU A 30 -11.96 13.00 -1.27
C LEU A 30 -12.48 14.42 -1.52
N HIS A 31 -13.75 14.64 -1.22
CA HIS A 31 -14.30 16.00 -1.15
C HIS A 31 -13.56 16.79 -0.07
N PRO A 32 -13.32 18.10 -0.28
CA PRO A 32 -12.60 18.94 0.66
C PRO A 32 -13.13 18.82 2.08
N GLY A 33 -12.21 18.51 3.03
CA GLY A 33 -12.51 18.38 4.44
C GLY A 33 -13.21 17.07 4.86
N ARG A 34 -13.48 16.12 3.93
CA ARG A 34 -14.21 14.88 4.26
C ARG A 34 -13.32 13.70 4.63
N ARG A 35 -11.99 13.91 4.70
CA ARG A 35 -11.05 12.81 4.99
C ARG A 35 -11.30 12.16 6.35
N ASP A 36 -11.46 12.94 7.38
CA ASP A 36 -11.61 12.39 8.73
C ASP A 36 -12.94 11.66 8.92
N GLU A 37 -13.97 12.08 8.20
CA GLU A 37 -15.24 11.37 8.16
C GLU A 37 -15.09 9.97 7.51
N LEU A 38 -14.39 9.90 6.37
CA LEU A 38 -14.12 8.60 5.74
C LEU A 38 -13.25 7.72 6.64
N ILE A 39 -12.19 8.26 7.26
CA ILE A 39 -11.31 7.49 8.17
C ILE A 39 -12.13 6.92 9.33
N ALA A 40 -12.94 7.73 10.00
CA ALA A 40 -13.78 7.29 11.11
C ALA A 40 -14.75 6.17 10.70
N LEU A 41 -15.40 6.32 9.53
CA LEU A 41 -16.27 5.28 8.97
C LEU A 41 -15.48 4.01 8.63
N PHE A 42 -14.34 4.15 7.97
CA PHE A 42 -13.49 3.03 7.55
C PHE A 42 -12.98 2.23 8.74
N GLU A 43 -12.47 2.90 9.76
CA GLU A 43 -11.93 2.27 10.96
C GLU A 43 -12.99 1.58 11.80
N ARG A 44 -14.21 2.13 11.82
CA ARG A 44 -15.32 1.57 12.59
C ARG A 44 -16.01 0.42 11.87
N GLU A 45 -16.21 0.52 10.54
CA GLU A 45 -17.07 -0.40 9.82
C GLU A 45 -16.32 -1.31 8.84
N PHE A 46 -15.19 -0.88 8.25
CA PHE A 46 -14.65 -1.61 7.10
C PHE A 46 -13.42 -2.46 7.42
N ILE A 47 -12.70 -2.22 8.50
CA ILE A 47 -11.49 -3.01 8.80
C ILE A 47 -11.88 -4.47 9.06
N GLU A 48 -12.65 -4.73 10.09
CA GLU A 48 -13.03 -6.09 10.48
C GLU A 48 -13.88 -6.78 9.42
N ALA A 49 -14.78 -6.05 8.76
CA ALA A 49 -15.63 -6.61 7.71
C ALA A 49 -14.82 -7.05 6.48
N GLN A 50 -13.78 -6.30 6.09
CA GLN A 50 -12.86 -6.72 5.04
C GLN A 50 -12.00 -7.91 5.48
N GLU A 51 -11.49 -7.90 6.71
CA GLU A 51 -10.68 -9.01 7.23
C GLU A 51 -11.51 -10.29 7.38
N ALA A 52 -12.77 -10.20 7.78
CA ALA A 52 -13.71 -11.34 7.80
C ALA A 52 -14.01 -11.91 6.40
N ALA A 53 -13.89 -11.09 5.35
CA ALA A 53 -14.00 -11.53 3.97
C ALA A 53 -12.70 -12.12 3.39
N GLY A 54 -11.60 -12.18 4.17
CA GLY A 54 -10.32 -12.75 3.75
C GLY A 54 -9.28 -11.75 3.25
N MET A 55 -9.55 -10.44 3.31
CA MET A 55 -8.56 -9.39 2.99
C MET A 55 -7.72 -9.06 4.21
N ARG A 56 -6.44 -8.81 4.04
CA ARG A 56 -5.64 -8.17 5.10
C ARG A 56 -5.67 -6.65 4.90
N VAL A 57 -6.31 -5.91 5.80
CA VAL A 57 -6.24 -4.45 5.81
C VAL A 57 -4.90 -4.04 6.43
N ILE A 58 -3.94 -3.64 5.59
CA ILE A 58 -2.53 -3.47 5.97
C ILE A 58 -2.29 -2.12 6.63
N ALA A 59 -2.69 -1.04 5.98
CA ALA A 59 -2.41 0.30 6.45
C ALA A 59 -3.44 1.29 5.95
N GLN A 60 -3.71 2.30 6.76
CA GLN A 60 -4.50 3.47 6.42
C GLN A 60 -3.68 4.70 6.78
N PHE A 61 -3.60 5.65 5.85
CA PHE A 61 -2.76 6.83 5.99
C PHE A 61 -3.49 8.11 5.61
N ARG A 62 -3.16 9.18 6.32
CA ARG A 62 -3.35 10.56 5.91
C ARG A 62 -2.16 10.97 5.05
N ASP A 63 -2.39 11.48 3.85
CA ASP A 63 -1.32 12.15 3.11
C ASP A 63 -1.04 13.51 3.78
N LEU A 64 0.23 13.76 4.10
CA LEU A 64 0.64 14.98 4.80
C LEU A 64 0.71 16.20 3.88
N ASP A 65 0.86 15.99 2.57
CA ASP A 65 0.99 17.06 1.57
C ASP A 65 -0.33 17.35 0.86
N ARG A 66 -1.27 16.37 0.88
CA ARG A 66 -2.56 16.45 0.21
C ARG A 66 -3.67 16.20 1.23
N PRO A 67 -4.28 17.25 1.83
CA PRO A 67 -5.20 17.12 2.96
C PRO A 67 -6.47 16.32 2.64
N ASP A 68 -6.88 16.27 1.38
CA ASP A 68 -8.07 15.57 0.93
C ASP A 68 -7.75 14.20 0.29
N HIS A 69 -6.57 13.62 0.60
CA HIS A 69 -6.20 12.28 0.15
C HIS A 69 -6.16 11.28 1.32
N PHE A 70 -6.71 10.09 1.05
CA PHE A 70 -6.66 8.93 1.92
C PHE A 70 -5.97 7.79 1.19
N VAL A 71 -4.77 7.43 1.66
CA VAL A 71 -3.95 6.38 1.08
C VAL A 71 -4.03 5.15 1.94
N TRP A 72 -4.32 3.99 1.36
CA TRP A 72 -4.41 2.77 2.12
C TRP A 72 -3.99 1.53 1.34
N LEU A 73 -3.60 0.48 2.07
CA LEU A 73 -3.15 -0.78 1.51
C LEU A 73 -3.97 -1.93 2.07
N ARG A 74 -4.30 -2.87 1.18
CA ARG A 74 -4.83 -4.18 1.56
C ARG A 74 -4.11 -5.29 0.83
N GLY A 75 -4.02 -6.47 1.45
CA GLY A 75 -3.28 -7.61 0.93
C GLY A 75 -4.14 -8.85 0.80
N PHE A 76 -3.70 -9.73 -0.08
CA PHE A 76 -4.34 -11.01 -0.41
C PHE A 76 -3.26 -12.07 -0.59
N ALA A 77 -3.61 -13.33 -0.32
CA ALA A 77 -2.68 -14.44 -0.51
C ALA A 77 -2.33 -14.65 -2.00
N ASP A 78 -3.30 -14.44 -2.88
CA ASP A 78 -3.19 -14.58 -4.33
C ASP A 78 -4.35 -13.85 -5.04
N MET A 79 -4.42 -13.90 -6.37
CA MET A 79 -5.47 -13.24 -7.14
C MET A 79 -6.83 -13.91 -6.96
N ASP A 80 -6.91 -15.25 -6.84
CA ASP A 80 -8.17 -15.94 -6.61
C ASP A 80 -8.77 -15.55 -5.25
N SER A 81 -7.95 -15.55 -4.19
CA SER A 81 -8.34 -15.07 -2.85
C SER A 81 -8.79 -13.61 -2.89
N ARG A 82 -8.13 -12.78 -3.72
CA ARG A 82 -8.53 -11.38 -3.93
C ARG A 82 -9.94 -11.29 -4.50
N ARG A 83 -10.21 -11.99 -5.59
CA ARG A 83 -11.53 -11.99 -6.23
C ARG A 83 -12.63 -12.45 -5.26
N GLU A 84 -12.43 -13.58 -4.59
CA GLU A 84 -13.39 -14.12 -3.62
C GLU A 84 -13.68 -13.15 -2.47
N ALA A 85 -12.62 -12.56 -1.90
CA ALA A 85 -12.74 -11.61 -0.80
C ALA A 85 -13.48 -10.32 -1.23
N LEU A 86 -13.19 -9.80 -2.45
CA LEU A 86 -13.87 -8.62 -3.00
C LEU A 86 -15.35 -8.92 -3.29
N GLU A 87 -15.67 -10.07 -3.87
CA GLU A 87 -17.04 -10.49 -4.11
C GLU A 87 -17.82 -10.60 -2.78
N GLY A 88 -17.22 -11.25 -1.78
CA GLY A 88 -17.81 -11.42 -0.46
C GLY A 88 -18.09 -10.10 0.24
N PHE A 89 -17.14 -9.19 0.25
CA PHE A 89 -17.30 -7.89 0.91
C PHE A 89 -18.26 -6.96 0.17
N TYR A 90 -18.01 -6.69 -1.12
CA TYR A 90 -18.81 -5.73 -1.91
C TYR A 90 -20.19 -6.25 -2.30
N GLY A 91 -20.40 -7.57 -2.29
CA GLY A 91 -21.70 -8.20 -2.42
C GLY A 91 -22.46 -8.36 -1.09
N GLY A 92 -21.81 -8.12 0.04
CA GLY A 92 -22.35 -8.35 1.38
C GLY A 92 -23.26 -7.23 1.90
N ALA A 93 -24.12 -7.59 2.86
CA ALA A 93 -25.05 -6.65 3.50
C ALA A 93 -24.36 -5.54 4.28
N HIS A 94 -23.16 -5.81 4.83
CA HIS A 94 -22.40 -4.82 5.59
C HIS A 94 -21.95 -3.66 4.70
N TRP A 95 -21.36 -3.97 3.52
CA TRP A 95 -21.04 -2.93 2.54
C TRP A 95 -22.29 -2.19 2.06
N ALA A 96 -23.37 -2.90 1.75
CA ALA A 96 -24.62 -2.29 1.31
C ALA A 96 -25.20 -1.26 2.33
N ALA A 97 -25.00 -1.51 3.63
CA ALA A 97 -25.48 -0.62 4.68
C ALA A 97 -24.65 0.67 4.81
N HIS A 98 -23.36 0.67 4.42
CA HIS A 98 -22.44 1.79 4.67
C HIS A 98 -21.89 2.46 3.40
N ARG A 99 -22.09 1.85 2.22
CA ARG A 99 -21.52 2.32 0.96
C ARG A 99 -21.90 3.76 0.60
N ASP A 100 -23.14 4.16 0.86
CA ASP A 100 -23.63 5.48 0.46
C ASP A 100 -22.95 6.57 1.30
N ALA A 101 -22.72 6.32 2.60
CA ALA A 101 -21.97 7.22 3.46
C ALA A 101 -20.49 7.30 3.04
N ALA A 102 -19.87 6.16 2.66
CA ALA A 102 -18.50 6.16 2.17
C ALA A 102 -18.39 6.91 0.84
N ASN A 103 -19.24 6.58 -0.13
CA ASN A 103 -19.21 7.18 -1.47
C ASN A 103 -19.46 8.68 -1.44
N ALA A 104 -20.29 9.18 -0.50
CA ALA A 104 -20.53 10.61 -0.32
C ALA A 104 -19.29 11.42 0.09
N THR A 105 -18.22 10.77 0.54
CA THR A 105 -16.95 11.43 0.88
C THR A 105 -15.95 11.43 -0.27
N VAL A 106 -16.15 10.60 -1.30
CA VAL A 106 -15.17 10.27 -2.34
C VAL A 106 -15.45 11.04 -3.63
N VAL A 107 -14.42 11.67 -4.18
CA VAL A 107 -14.42 12.24 -5.54
C VAL A 107 -13.91 11.20 -6.53
N ASP A 108 -12.79 10.51 -6.19
CA ASP A 108 -12.16 9.50 -7.03
C ASP A 108 -11.54 8.40 -6.15
N SER A 109 -11.82 7.15 -6.49
CA SER A 109 -11.28 5.95 -5.83
C SER A 109 -10.55 5.02 -6.81
N ASP A 110 -10.30 5.45 -8.05
CA ASP A 110 -9.81 4.59 -9.13
C ASP A 110 -8.28 4.63 -9.28
N ASP A 111 -7.57 5.51 -8.53
CA ASP A 111 -6.11 5.48 -8.47
C ASP A 111 -5.62 4.30 -7.63
N VAL A 112 -5.71 3.11 -8.22
CA VAL A 112 -5.39 1.83 -7.59
C VAL A 112 -4.31 1.11 -8.36
N ARG A 113 -3.31 0.59 -7.63
CA ARG A 113 -2.25 -0.23 -8.20
C ARG A 113 -2.25 -1.61 -7.59
N LEU A 114 -2.27 -2.63 -8.45
CA LEU A 114 -1.98 -4.01 -8.05
C LEU A 114 -0.47 -4.17 -7.97
N LEU A 115 0.01 -4.53 -6.80
CA LEU A 115 1.42 -4.69 -6.49
C LEU A 115 1.67 -6.10 -5.95
N ARG A 116 2.93 -6.50 -6.04
CA ARG A 116 3.47 -7.68 -5.34
C ARG A 116 4.82 -7.34 -4.73
N PRO A 117 5.28 -8.04 -3.70
CA PRO A 117 6.66 -7.91 -3.25
C PRO A 117 7.62 -8.18 -4.39
N ALA A 118 8.56 -7.27 -4.65
CA ALA A 118 9.54 -7.42 -5.75
C ALA A 118 10.49 -8.61 -5.53
N ARG A 119 10.59 -9.08 -4.29
CA ARG A 119 11.19 -10.37 -3.85
C ARG A 119 10.48 -10.83 -2.57
N PRO A 120 10.46 -12.13 -2.26
CA PRO A 120 9.89 -12.63 -1.01
C PRO A 120 10.47 -11.95 0.24
N ALA A 121 11.79 -11.72 0.26
CA ALA A 121 12.47 -11.05 1.38
C ALA A 121 12.14 -9.55 1.51
N TRP A 122 11.43 -8.96 0.57
CA TRP A 122 10.98 -7.56 0.58
C TRP A 122 9.48 -7.42 0.84
N ALA A 123 8.80 -8.51 1.19
CA ALA A 123 7.43 -8.46 1.70
C ALA A 123 7.36 -7.70 3.03
N LEU A 124 6.19 -7.18 3.34
CA LEU A 124 5.94 -6.60 4.67
C LEU A 124 6.02 -7.68 5.73
N ALA A 125 6.68 -7.38 6.84
CA ALA A 125 6.65 -8.26 8.01
C ALA A 125 5.47 -7.91 8.92
N THR A 126 4.89 -8.92 9.55
CA THR A 126 3.82 -8.73 10.55
C THR A 126 4.36 -7.91 11.73
N PRO A 127 3.73 -6.77 12.08
CA PRO A 127 4.16 -5.96 13.21
C PRO A 127 4.02 -6.72 14.52
N MET A 128 4.97 -6.51 15.44
CA MET A 128 4.89 -7.08 16.79
C MET A 128 3.77 -6.46 17.63
N VAL A 129 3.35 -5.23 17.30
CA VAL A 129 2.28 -4.52 18.01
C VAL A 129 0.96 -4.75 17.25
N PRO A 130 -0.05 -5.34 17.87
CA PRO A 130 -1.33 -5.58 17.23
C PRO A 130 -2.03 -4.25 16.91
N ARG A 131 -2.99 -4.30 15.97
CA ARG A 131 -3.87 -3.19 15.66
C ARG A 131 -4.54 -2.64 16.92
N ALA A 132 -4.74 -1.33 17.00
CA ALA A 132 -5.48 -0.70 18.06
C ALA A 132 -6.94 -1.22 18.08
N HIS A 133 -7.52 -1.30 19.28
CA HIS A 133 -8.90 -1.75 19.47
C HIS A 133 -9.88 -0.86 18.68
N ARG A 134 -11.07 -1.40 18.37
CA ARG A 134 -12.12 -0.69 17.63
C ARG A 134 -12.55 0.62 18.31
N ASP A 135 -12.52 0.64 19.63
CA ASP A 135 -12.88 1.82 20.44
C ASP A 135 -11.67 2.71 20.78
N ALA A 136 -10.53 2.53 20.10
CA ALA A 136 -9.39 3.41 20.29
C ALA A 136 -9.75 4.84 19.88
N ASP A 137 -9.19 5.80 20.61
CA ASP A 137 -9.38 7.22 20.32
C ASP A 137 -8.81 7.55 18.93
N PRO A 138 -9.62 8.02 17.98
CA PRO A 138 -9.20 8.33 16.62
C PRO A 138 -8.20 9.49 16.54
N ASP A 139 -8.10 10.32 17.58
CA ASP A 139 -7.20 11.45 17.64
C ASP A 139 -5.80 11.07 18.17
N ILE A 140 -5.66 9.87 18.75
CA ILE A 140 -4.36 9.35 19.18
C ILE A 140 -3.67 8.66 17.99
N LEU A 141 -2.92 9.46 17.24
CA LEU A 141 -2.18 8.95 16.07
C LEU A 141 -0.84 8.32 16.48
N PRO A 142 -0.40 7.26 15.76
CA PRO A 142 0.94 6.71 15.92
C PRO A 142 2.02 7.77 15.68
N GLY A 143 3.09 7.74 16.46
CA GLY A 143 4.20 8.69 16.32
C GLY A 143 5.05 8.47 15.06
N ALA A 144 5.04 7.25 14.50
CA ALA A 144 5.78 6.94 13.28
C ALA A 144 5.17 7.61 12.06
N SER A 145 5.99 7.88 11.06
CA SER A 145 5.61 8.36 9.75
C SER A 145 6.10 7.38 8.69
N PHE A 146 5.48 7.38 7.53
CA PHE A 146 5.86 6.54 6.40
C PHE A 146 6.13 7.38 5.17
N VAL A 147 7.05 6.88 4.34
CA VAL A 147 7.33 7.48 3.04
C VAL A 147 7.24 6.39 1.99
N LEU A 148 6.31 6.57 1.05
CA LEU A 148 6.14 5.70 -0.09
C LEU A 148 6.67 6.41 -1.33
N THR A 149 7.69 5.83 -1.97
CA THR A 149 8.19 6.32 -3.26
C THR A 149 7.74 5.40 -4.38
N LEU A 150 7.20 5.98 -5.44
CA LEU A 150 6.65 5.31 -6.61
C LEU A 150 7.41 5.75 -7.86
N CYS A 151 8.05 4.80 -8.54
CA CYS A 151 8.67 5.01 -9.85
C CYS A 151 7.80 4.35 -10.92
N ALA A 152 7.18 5.14 -11.78
CA ALA A 152 6.44 4.63 -12.94
C ALA A 152 7.43 4.31 -14.05
N LEU A 153 7.57 3.03 -14.40
CA LEU A 153 8.54 2.53 -15.34
C LEU A 153 7.90 2.25 -16.72
N GLN A 154 8.68 2.32 -17.79
CA GLN A 154 8.23 1.96 -19.14
C GLN A 154 8.01 0.45 -19.29
N VAL A 155 8.80 -0.34 -18.57
CA VAL A 155 8.76 -1.81 -18.59
C VAL A 155 8.88 -2.34 -17.15
N ALA A 156 8.37 -3.55 -16.94
CA ALA A 156 8.52 -4.23 -15.67
C ALA A 156 10.00 -4.33 -15.23
N PRO A 157 10.31 -4.11 -13.95
CA PRO A 157 11.68 -4.19 -13.47
C PRO A 157 12.22 -5.62 -13.64
N TYR A 158 13.32 -5.73 -14.38
CA TYR A 158 13.97 -7.01 -14.60
C TYR A 158 14.96 -7.36 -13.46
N GLN A 159 15.37 -8.64 -13.42
CA GLN A 159 16.19 -9.15 -12.31
C GLN A 159 17.48 -8.33 -12.06
N ALA A 160 18.14 -7.84 -13.12
CA ALA A 160 19.34 -7.03 -12.94
C ALA A 160 19.04 -5.65 -12.32
N PHE A 161 17.86 -5.05 -12.59
CA PHE A 161 17.42 -3.82 -11.95
C PHE A 161 17.18 -4.04 -10.43
N ARG A 162 16.49 -5.12 -10.07
CA ARG A 162 16.26 -5.46 -8.64
C ARG A 162 17.56 -5.68 -7.89
N ARG A 163 18.53 -6.43 -8.50
CA ARG A 163 19.87 -6.62 -7.91
C ARG A 163 20.66 -5.32 -7.79
N TRP A 164 20.54 -4.45 -8.79
CA TRP A 164 21.16 -3.14 -8.74
C TRP A 164 20.56 -2.28 -7.62
N PHE A 165 19.23 -2.20 -7.51
CA PHE A 165 18.57 -1.46 -6.44
C PHE A 165 19.02 -1.95 -5.04
N GLU A 166 19.08 -3.26 -4.86
CA GLU A 166 19.53 -3.89 -3.62
C GLU A 166 20.97 -3.53 -3.28
N ARG A 167 21.85 -3.48 -4.27
CA ARG A 167 23.28 -3.28 -4.05
C ARG A 167 23.67 -1.80 -3.94
N GLU A 168 23.02 -0.94 -4.70
CA GLU A 168 23.43 0.45 -4.84
C GLU A 168 22.46 1.43 -4.12
N ALA A 169 21.15 1.23 -4.24
CA ALA A 169 20.17 2.15 -3.67
C ALA A 169 19.86 1.89 -2.19
N LEU A 170 19.63 0.63 -1.81
CA LEU A 170 19.27 0.27 -0.45
C LEU A 170 20.29 0.69 0.61
N PRO A 171 21.62 0.54 0.41
CA PRO A 171 22.60 1.03 1.37
C PRO A 171 22.50 2.54 1.61
N LEU A 172 22.31 3.31 0.56
CA LEU A 172 22.18 4.77 0.66
C LEU A 172 20.89 5.19 1.37
N LEU A 173 19.78 4.51 1.09
CA LEU A 173 18.52 4.73 1.80
C LEU A 173 18.67 4.39 3.30
N ARG A 174 19.32 3.28 3.62
CA ARG A 174 19.62 2.89 5.00
C ARG A 174 20.48 3.94 5.71
N ASP A 175 21.58 4.36 5.09
CA ASP A 175 22.53 5.32 5.67
C ASP A 175 21.91 6.71 5.82
N ALA A 176 20.95 7.04 4.97
CA ALA A 176 20.12 8.23 5.12
C ALA A 176 19.08 8.12 6.25
N GLY A 177 18.81 6.92 6.77
CA GLY A 177 17.77 6.68 7.79
C GLY A 177 16.37 6.46 7.21
N ALA A 178 16.27 6.11 5.92
CA ALA A 178 15.02 5.82 5.22
C ALA A 178 15.01 4.38 4.64
N MET A 179 15.54 3.40 5.38
CA MET A 179 15.57 2.02 4.95
C MET A 179 14.15 1.52 4.66
N PRO A 180 13.88 0.99 3.47
CA PRO A 180 12.58 0.39 3.16
C PRO A 180 12.25 -0.79 4.08
N ILE A 181 10.99 -0.84 4.53
CA ILE A 181 10.40 -2.00 5.20
C ILE A 181 9.72 -2.94 4.20
N ALA A 182 9.46 -2.47 2.99
CA ALA A 182 8.95 -3.27 1.88
C ALA A 182 9.32 -2.64 0.54
N VAL A 183 9.47 -3.49 -0.48
CA VAL A 183 9.69 -3.07 -1.87
C VAL A 183 8.73 -3.84 -2.76
N PHE A 184 8.03 -3.12 -3.61
CA PHE A 184 6.99 -3.65 -4.47
C PHE A 184 7.28 -3.41 -5.95
N GLU A 185 6.63 -4.21 -6.78
CA GLU A 185 6.48 -3.98 -8.21
C GLU A 185 5.06 -4.29 -8.65
N THR A 186 4.68 -3.86 -9.84
CA THR A 186 3.36 -4.15 -10.40
C THR A 186 3.12 -5.66 -10.46
N GLU A 187 1.95 -6.11 -9.98
CA GLU A 187 1.43 -7.44 -10.25
C GLU A 187 0.96 -7.50 -11.70
N ALA A 188 1.48 -8.49 -12.45
CA ALA A 188 1.22 -8.62 -13.89
C ALA A 188 -0.11 -9.31 -14.22
N ALA A 189 -0.77 -9.91 -13.23
CA ALA A 189 -2.05 -10.57 -13.44
C ALA A 189 -3.13 -9.54 -13.84
N LEU A 190 -4.04 -9.98 -14.68
CA LEU A 190 -5.19 -9.16 -15.07
C LEU A 190 -6.09 -8.91 -13.86
N ASN A 191 -6.72 -7.73 -13.84
CA ASN A 191 -7.72 -7.43 -12.84
C ASN A 191 -8.94 -8.36 -13.00
N ASP A 192 -9.09 -9.28 -12.07
CA ASP A 192 -10.14 -10.31 -12.03
C ASP A 192 -11.44 -9.83 -11.34
N TYR A 193 -11.47 -8.56 -10.91
CA TYR A 193 -12.65 -7.91 -10.34
C TYR A 193 -12.89 -6.54 -11.00
N PRO A 194 -13.44 -6.49 -12.24
CA PRO A 194 -13.53 -5.25 -13.03
C PRO A 194 -14.41 -4.15 -12.43
N ARG A 195 -15.28 -4.48 -11.47
CA ARG A 195 -16.09 -3.49 -10.73
C ARG A 195 -15.25 -2.50 -9.92
N LEU A 196 -14.02 -2.87 -9.60
CA LEU A 196 -13.01 -1.98 -9.00
C LEU A 196 -11.87 -1.80 -10.02
N PRO A 197 -11.82 -0.66 -10.69
CA PRO A 197 -10.74 -0.36 -11.63
C PRO A 197 -9.37 -0.41 -10.96
N VAL A 198 -8.36 -0.80 -11.73
CA VAL A 198 -6.95 -0.71 -11.35
C VAL A 198 -6.18 -0.11 -12.51
N ARG A 199 -5.11 0.60 -12.20
CA ARG A 199 -4.24 1.18 -13.23
C ARG A 199 -3.48 0.08 -13.96
N THR A 200 -3.53 0.12 -15.28
CA THR A 200 -2.82 -0.80 -16.18
C THR A 200 -1.90 -0.05 -17.16
N ASP A 201 -1.87 1.27 -17.07
CA ASP A 201 -1.15 2.17 -17.95
C ASP A 201 0.33 2.36 -17.58
N GLU A 202 0.76 1.78 -16.45
CA GLU A 202 2.14 1.93 -15.95
C GLU A 202 2.65 0.66 -15.27
N GLN A 203 3.96 0.46 -15.32
CA GLN A 203 4.66 -0.50 -14.47
C GLN A 203 5.28 0.27 -13.31
N VAL A 204 5.07 -0.17 -12.10
CA VAL A 204 5.54 0.53 -10.90
C VAL A 204 6.63 -0.28 -10.21
N PHE A 205 7.68 0.42 -9.77
CA PHE A 205 8.60 -0.04 -8.75
C PHE A 205 8.50 0.91 -7.56
N ALA A 206 8.20 0.38 -6.40
CA ALA A 206 7.89 1.20 -5.23
C ALA A 206 8.58 0.67 -3.98
N TRP A 207 8.85 1.56 -3.03
CA TRP A 207 9.32 1.17 -1.71
C TRP A 207 8.65 2.01 -0.62
N LEU A 208 8.39 1.36 0.50
CA LEU A 208 7.80 1.96 1.69
C LEU A 208 8.84 1.99 2.81
N ALA A 209 9.19 3.16 3.30
CA ALA A 209 10.06 3.35 4.45
C ALA A 209 9.25 3.78 5.68
N ARG A 210 9.61 3.27 6.87
CA ARG A 210 9.07 3.71 8.16
C ARG A 210 10.08 4.62 8.84
N LEU A 211 9.61 5.75 9.33
CA LEU A 211 10.40 6.77 9.99
C LEU A 211 9.89 6.99 11.42
N PRO A 212 10.73 7.41 12.37
CA PRO A 212 10.30 7.63 13.75
C PRO A 212 9.25 8.74 13.89
N ASN A 213 9.24 9.72 12.99
CA ASN A 213 8.28 10.81 12.93
C ASN A 213 8.35 11.53 11.58
N ALA A 214 7.42 12.46 11.33
CA ALA A 214 7.35 13.19 10.06
C ALA A 214 8.58 14.08 9.78
N ALA A 215 9.24 14.60 10.81
CA ALA A 215 10.43 15.46 10.65
C ALA A 215 11.67 14.66 10.20
N ALA A 216 11.72 13.37 10.49
CA ALA A 216 12.85 12.51 10.12
C ALA A 216 13.01 12.37 8.60
N TRP A 217 11.93 12.50 7.83
CA TRP A 217 12.04 12.47 6.36
C TRP A 217 12.86 13.63 5.80
N ALA A 218 12.63 14.86 6.28
CA ALA A 218 13.40 16.02 5.80
C ALA A 218 14.91 15.82 6.00
N GLN A 219 15.30 15.20 7.11
CA GLN A 219 16.71 14.88 7.39
C GLN A 219 17.22 13.77 6.47
N ALA A 220 16.46 12.71 6.26
CA ALA A 220 16.81 11.62 5.35
C ALA A 220 16.95 12.12 3.91
N GLU A 221 15.99 12.90 3.44
CA GLU A 221 16.01 13.51 2.11
C GLU A 221 17.22 14.43 1.91
N ALA A 222 17.55 15.27 2.92
CA ALA A 222 18.73 16.12 2.88
C ALA A 222 20.03 15.30 2.77
N ARG A 223 20.14 14.19 3.52
CA ARG A 223 21.30 13.27 3.42
C ARG A 223 21.40 12.63 2.04
N LEU A 224 20.29 12.17 1.48
CA LEU A 224 20.25 11.61 0.12
C LEU A 224 20.69 12.65 -0.91
N LYS A 225 20.14 13.85 -0.86
CA LYS A 225 20.51 14.96 -1.76
C LYS A 225 21.99 15.38 -1.62
N ALA A 226 22.55 15.27 -0.42
CA ALA A 226 23.96 15.56 -0.16
C ALA A 226 24.89 14.42 -0.62
N SER A 227 24.42 13.19 -0.79
CA SER A 227 25.21 12.05 -1.24
C SER A 227 25.51 12.14 -2.75
N PRO A 228 26.78 12.26 -3.21
CA PRO A 228 27.10 12.21 -4.62
C PRO A 228 26.62 10.94 -5.31
N ALA A 229 26.80 9.77 -4.67
CA ALA A 229 26.37 8.48 -5.22
C ALA A 229 24.85 8.44 -5.44
N TRP A 230 24.06 8.99 -4.51
CA TRP A 230 22.60 9.10 -4.70
C TRP A 230 22.25 10.07 -5.82
N ARG A 231 22.78 11.29 -5.76
CA ARG A 231 22.41 12.38 -6.67
C ARG A 231 22.86 12.12 -8.11
N ASP A 232 24.09 11.63 -8.30
CA ASP A 232 24.75 11.58 -9.60
C ASP A 232 24.65 10.19 -10.27
N GLU A 233 24.34 9.13 -9.50
CA GLU A 233 24.31 7.75 -10.00
C GLU A 233 22.94 7.08 -9.77
N VAL A 234 22.46 7.02 -8.52
CA VAL A 234 21.27 6.23 -8.16
C VAL A 234 19.99 6.92 -8.63
N TRP A 235 19.80 8.18 -8.29
CA TRP A 235 18.58 8.91 -8.62
C TRP A 235 18.35 9.06 -10.13
N PRO A 236 19.37 9.42 -10.95
CA PRO A 236 19.22 9.42 -12.40
C PRO A 236 18.86 8.05 -12.99
N ARG A 237 19.41 6.98 -12.41
CA ARG A 237 19.10 5.61 -12.86
C ARG A 237 17.68 5.16 -12.48
N LEU A 238 17.13 5.64 -11.37
CA LEU A 238 15.72 5.45 -11.03
C LEU A 238 14.79 6.20 -11.99
N GLN A 239 15.21 7.38 -12.45
CA GLN A 239 14.44 8.21 -13.38
C GLN A 239 14.55 7.76 -14.84
N SER A 240 15.68 7.19 -15.26
CA SER A 240 15.95 6.87 -16.66
C SER A 240 14.90 5.94 -17.30
N PRO A 241 14.42 4.85 -16.65
CA PRO A 241 13.35 4.01 -17.17
C PRO A 241 11.95 4.54 -16.83
N ALA A 242 11.85 5.67 -16.12
CA ALA A 242 10.56 6.18 -15.68
C ALA A 242 9.83 6.93 -16.80
N THR A 243 8.51 6.77 -16.85
CA THR A 243 7.63 7.51 -17.76
C THR A 243 7.31 8.91 -17.25
N ARG A 244 7.52 9.13 -15.95
CA ARG A 244 7.33 10.41 -15.25
C ARG A 244 8.24 10.47 -14.03
N ALA A 245 8.40 11.66 -13.47
CA ALA A 245 9.16 11.84 -12.23
C ALA A 245 8.62 10.92 -11.11
N PRO A 246 9.50 10.31 -10.30
CA PRO A 246 9.07 9.54 -9.14
C PRO A 246 8.23 10.38 -8.19
N ILE A 247 7.18 9.77 -7.64
CA ILE A 247 6.29 10.40 -6.66
C ILE A 247 6.70 9.93 -5.27
N THR A 248 6.81 10.85 -4.34
CA THR A 248 7.05 10.56 -2.93
C THR A 248 5.86 11.03 -2.11
N LEU A 249 5.19 10.10 -1.43
CA LEU A 249 4.08 10.38 -0.53
C LEU A 249 4.59 10.36 0.91
N ARG A 250 4.31 11.42 1.67
CA ARG A 250 4.58 11.49 3.10
C ARG A 250 3.28 11.15 3.85
N LEU A 251 3.32 10.08 4.63
CA LEU A 251 2.12 9.41 5.11
C LEU A 251 2.12 9.33 6.65
N GLN A 252 1.03 9.76 7.27
CA GLN A 252 0.78 9.59 8.69
C GLN A 252 -0.23 8.46 8.90
N PRO A 253 0.11 7.40 9.66
CA PRO A 253 -0.84 6.34 9.97
C PRO A 253 -2.08 6.89 10.69
N THR A 254 -3.24 6.32 10.41
CA THR A 254 -4.45 6.55 11.21
C THR A 254 -4.38 5.76 12.52
N ALA A 255 -5.28 6.03 13.45
CA ALA A 255 -5.25 5.43 14.79
C ALA A 255 -5.26 3.89 14.75
N ARG A 256 -5.96 3.30 13.79
CA ARG A 256 -6.11 1.84 13.65
C ARG A 256 -5.33 1.23 12.49
N SER A 257 -4.42 1.97 11.86
CA SER A 257 -3.50 1.39 10.89
C SER A 257 -2.71 0.22 11.51
N LEU A 258 -2.55 -0.89 10.80
CA LEU A 258 -1.72 -2.00 11.28
C LEU A 258 -0.23 -1.65 11.20
N LEU A 259 0.19 -0.94 10.14
CA LEU A 259 1.51 -0.30 10.10
C LEU A 259 1.45 1.03 10.85
N ARG A 260 2.27 1.14 11.91
CA ARG A 260 2.29 2.31 12.79
C ARG A 260 3.61 2.49 13.55
#